data_da4e80fa22f9b21d2d68b94fdc3abe2a
#
_entry.id   da4e80fa22f9b21d2d68b94fdc3abe2a
#
_cell.length_a   1.000
_cell.length_b   1.000
_cell.length_c   1.000
_cell.angle_alpha   90.00
_cell.angle_beta   90.00
_cell.angle_gamma   90.00
#
_symmetry.space_group_name_H-M   'P 1'
#
loop_
_entity.id
_entity.type
_entity.pdbx_description
1 polymer ?
#
loop_
_entity_poly.entity_id
_entity_poly.type
_entity_poly.pdbx_seq_one_letter_code
_entity_poly.pdbx_strand_id
1 'polypeptide(L)'
;MGMRVIGIDSPSKEDLIKECGAEVYINHEAGNAEEEVKKATNGLGAQAVLVLTAANAAYASAMGLLRYGGTLVVVGLPEGEMKPIATAFPSIMVAKALSIVGVAVGDRRDAVETLEFAERGVVKTHYRLAKMDELTSVFEEMESQKLKGRVVLDLS
;
A
#
# COMPACT_ATOMS: atom_id res chain seq x y z
N MET A 1 -12.59 11.42 2.74
CA MET A 1 -11.46 12.28 3.14
C MET A 1 -10.99 13.19 1.99
N GLY A 2 -11.49 13.00 0.77
CA GLY A 2 -11.17 13.87 -0.37
C GLY A 2 -9.74 13.79 -0.90
N MET A 3 -9.01 12.75 -0.56
CA MET A 3 -7.65 12.54 -1.07
C MET A 3 -7.70 11.91 -2.46
N ARG A 4 -6.81 12.35 -3.35
CA ARG A 4 -6.53 11.68 -4.61
C ARG A 4 -5.58 10.52 -4.35
N VAL A 5 -5.91 9.34 -4.81
CA VAL A 5 -5.15 8.12 -4.55
C VAL A 5 -4.44 7.64 -5.82
N ILE A 6 -3.14 7.41 -5.70
CA ILE A 6 -2.32 6.74 -6.71
C ILE A 6 -1.99 5.35 -6.17
N GLY A 7 -2.42 4.30 -6.87
CA GLY A 7 -2.10 2.92 -6.52
C GLY A 7 -0.87 2.44 -7.29
N ILE A 8 0.10 1.88 -6.58
CA ILE A 8 1.33 1.33 -7.17
C ILE A 8 1.40 -0.15 -6.80
N ASP A 9 1.31 -1.04 -7.78
CA ASP A 9 1.34 -2.50 -7.57
C ASP A 9 1.72 -3.23 -8.87
N SER A 10 1.69 -4.57 -8.87
CA SER A 10 1.90 -5.41 -10.03
C SER A 10 0.77 -5.27 -11.06
N PRO A 11 1.04 -5.54 -12.35
CA PRO A 11 0.03 -5.43 -13.40
C PRO A 11 -1.21 -6.30 -13.18
N SER A 12 -1.05 -7.43 -12.52
CA SER A 12 -2.15 -8.34 -12.23
C SER A 12 -3.24 -7.76 -11.30
N LYS A 13 -2.93 -6.66 -10.60
CA LYS A 13 -3.84 -6.02 -9.61
C LYS A 13 -4.42 -4.68 -10.07
N GLU A 14 -4.12 -4.26 -11.30
CA GLU A 14 -4.56 -2.97 -11.86
C GLU A 14 -6.08 -2.77 -11.74
N ASP A 15 -6.86 -3.78 -12.17
CA ASP A 15 -8.32 -3.69 -12.16
C ASP A 15 -8.86 -3.52 -10.74
N LEU A 16 -8.33 -4.29 -9.78
CA LEU A 16 -8.73 -4.20 -8.38
C LEU A 16 -8.39 -2.83 -7.79
N ILE A 17 -7.22 -2.29 -8.09
CA ILE A 17 -6.79 -0.97 -7.62
C ILE A 17 -7.73 0.13 -8.13
N LYS A 18 -8.11 0.07 -9.40
CA LYS A 18 -9.07 1.01 -9.99
C LYS A 18 -10.47 0.85 -9.40
N GLU A 19 -10.92 -0.39 -9.21
CA GLU A 19 -12.21 -0.69 -8.57
C GLU A 19 -12.25 -0.18 -7.13
N CYS A 20 -11.14 -0.24 -6.40
CA CYS A 20 -11.00 0.33 -5.06
C CYS A 20 -10.95 1.87 -5.03
N GLY A 21 -11.01 2.53 -6.19
CA GLY A 21 -11.13 3.98 -6.30
C GLY A 21 -9.82 4.74 -6.45
N ALA A 22 -8.70 4.08 -6.78
CA ALA A 22 -7.49 4.80 -7.15
C ALA A 22 -7.71 5.57 -8.46
N GLU A 23 -7.35 6.84 -8.47
CA GLU A 23 -7.46 7.71 -9.64
C GLU A 23 -6.41 7.37 -10.70
N VAL A 24 -5.23 6.99 -10.26
CA VAL A 24 -4.12 6.60 -11.11
C VAL A 24 -3.56 5.26 -10.65
N TYR A 25 -3.31 4.37 -11.60
CA TYR A 25 -2.54 3.14 -11.38
C TYR A 25 -1.15 3.28 -12.00
N ILE A 26 -0.13 2.80 -11.29
CA ILE A 26 1.26 2.75 -11.75
C ILE A 26 1.78 1.32 -11.56
N ASN A 27 2.32 0.75 -12.62
CA ASN A 27 3.01 -0.53 -12.58
C ASN A 27 4.40 -0.36 -11.94
N HIS A 28 4.62 -0.97 -10.76
CA HIS A 28 5.92 -0.88 -10.07
C HIS A 28 7.06 -1.57 -10.83
N GLU A 29 6.74 -2.57 -11.66
CA GLU A 29 7.74 -3.33 -12.43
C GLU A 29 8.35 -2.51 -13.57
N ALA A 30 7.68 -1.43 -14.00
CA ALA A 30 8.18 -0.55 -15.06
C ALA A 30 9.39 0.30 -14.63
N GLY A 31 9.67 0.38 -13.33
CA GLY A 31 10.83 1.09 -12.79
C GLY A 31 10.80 2.61 -12.86
N ASN A 32 9.68 3.21 -13.29
CA ASN A 32 9.51 4.65 -13.50
C ASN A 32 8.49 5.30 -12.55
N ALA A 33 8.20 4.67 -11.41
CA ALA A 33 7.15 5.11 -10.49
C ALA A 33 7.30 6.56 -10.04
N GLU A 34 8.52 7.05 -9.82
CA GLU A 34 8.78 8.44 -9.42
C GLU A 34 8.34 9.44 -10.50
N GLU A 35 8.65 9.14 -11.75
CA GLU A 35 8.28 9.99 -12.89
C GLU A 35 6.76 10.03 -13.08
N GLU A 36 6.10 8.88 -13.00
CA GLU A 36 4.66 8.78 -13.16
C GLU A 36 3.90 9.45 -11.99
N VAL A 37 4.39 9.35 -10.75
CA VAL A 37 3.83 10.07 -9.61
C VAL A 37 3.99 11.57 -9.81
N LYS A 38 5.15 12.06 -10.24
CA LYS A 38 5.37 13.48 -10.55
C LYS A 38 4.43 13.96 -11.64
N LYS A 39 4.26 13.19 -12.70
CA LYS A 39 3.34 13.50 -13.79
C LYS A 39 1.89 13.60 -13.31
N ALA A 40 1.42 12.64 -12.48
CA ALA A 40 0.09 12.64 -11.90
C ALA A 40 -0.15 13.78 -10.88
N THR A 41 0.92 14.40 -10.38
CA THR A 41 0.90 15.44 -9.33
C THR A 41 1.42 16.80 -9.81
N ASN A 42 1.40 17.07 -11.11
CA ASN A 42 1.90 18.32 -11.72
C ASN A 42 3.36 18.65 -11.33
N GLY A 43 4.21 17.64 -11.25
CA GLY A 43 5.63 17.77 -10.93
C GLY A 43 5.96 17.80 -9.43
N LEU A 44 4.97 17.84 -8.56
CA LEU A 44 5.19 18.04 -7.12
C LEU A 44 5.63 16.76 -6.38
N GLY A 45 5.07 15.62 -6.73
CA GLY A 45 5.15 14.39 -5.94
C GLY A 45 3.97 14.20 -4.97
N ALA A 46 3.95 13.07 -4.28
CA ALA A 46 2.88 12.70 -3.35
C ALA A 46 2.99 13.41 -2.00
N GLN A 47 1.86 13.81 -1.41
CA GLN A 47 1.81 14.38 -0.05
C GLN A 47 2.15 13.33 1.00
N ALA A 48 1.65 12.11 0.80
CA ALA A 48 1.95 10.97 1.65
C ALA A 48 2.17 9.73 0.79
N VAL A 49 3.05 8.85 1.24
CA VAL A 49 3.27 7.52 0.68
C VAL A 49 3.04 6.50 1.79
N LEU A 50 2.06 5.62 1.60
CA LEU A 50 1.78 4.51 2.52
C LEU A 50 2.38 3.24 1.94
N VAL A 51 3.35 2.64 2.62
CA VAL A 51 3.94 1.37 2.22
C VAL A 51 3.25 0.24 2.99
N LEU A 52 2.42 -0.53 2.26
CA LEU A 52 1.58 -1.61 2.81
C LEU A 52 2.16 -3.01 2.52
N THR A 53 3.22 -3.09 1.74
CA THR A 53 3.87 -4.34 1.33
C THR A 53 5.01 -4.72 2.26
N ALA A 54 5.34 -6.02 2.31
CA ALA A 54 6.50 -6.57 3.02
C ALA A 54 7.84 -6.44 2.24
N ALA A 55 7.87 -5.71 1.13
CA ALA A 55 9.05 -5.61 0.27
C ALA A 55 9.97 -4.44 0.69
N ASN A 56 11.23 -4.75 1.05
CA ASN A 56 12.25 -3.73 1.32
C ASN A 56 12.47 -2.76 0.13
N ALA A 57 12.29 -3.24 -1.11
CA ALA A 57 12.42 -2.42 -2.32
C ALA A 57 11.37 -1.28 -2.39
N ALA A 58 10.15 -1.52 -1.89
CA ALA A 58 9.12 -0.50 -1.83
C ALA A 58 9.52 0.65 -0.89
N TYR A 59 10.10 0.33 0.26
CA TYR A 59 10.64 1.33 1.18
C TYR A 59 11.83 2.08 0.58
N ALA A 60 12.70 1.38 -0.15
CA ALA A 60 13.86 1.99 -0.79
C ALA A 60 13.49 3.08 -1.81
N SER A 61 12.36 2.92 -2.52
CA SER A 61 11.89 3.89 -3.53
C SER A 61 10.96 4.97 -2.96
N ALA A 62 10.33 4.73 -1.80
CA ALA A 62 9.23 5.54 -1.27
C ALA A 62 9.56 7.02 -1.08
N MET A 63 10.79 7.35 -0.64
CA MET A 63 11.19 8.75 -0.39
C MET A 63 11.26 9.59 -1.67
N GLY A 64 11.58 8.96 -2.81
CA GLY A 64 11.62 9.62 -4.12
C GLY A 64 10.24 10.09 -4.61
N LEU A 65 9.20 9.42 -4.17
CA LEU A 65 7.81 9.72 -4.54
C LEU A 65 7.26 10.96 -3.83
N LEU A 66 7.88 11.38 -2.72
CA LEU A 66 7.37 12.44 -1.85
C LEU A 66 7.70 13.85 -2.37
N ARG A 67 6.72 14.72 -2.24
CA ARG A 67 6.91 16.18 -2.42
C ARG A 67 7.58 16.82 -1.21
N TYR A 68 7.88 18.10 -1.29
CA TYR A 68 8.30 18.91 -0.15
C TYR A 68 7.25 18.85 0.98
N GLY A 69 7.70 18.66 2.21
CA GLY A 69 6.82 18.47 3.38
C GLY A 69 6.02 17.17 3.39
N GLY A 70 6.41 16.19 2.55
CA GLY A 70 5.70 14.91 2.44
C GLY A 70 6.01 13.94 3.58
N THR A 71 5.14 12.95 3.77
CA THR A 71 5.24 11.94 4.84
C THR A 71 5.27 10.53 4.27
N LEU A 72 6.28 9.76 4.65
CA LEU A 72 6.30 8.30 4.48
C LEU A 72 5.62 7.65 5.69
N VAL A 73 4.55 6.88 5.43
CA VAL A 73 3.85 6.09 6.45
C VAL A 73 4.27 4.62 6.30
N VAL A 74 4.94 4.10 7.31
CA VAL A 74 5.49 2.75 7.38
C VAL A 74 4.44 1.84 8.03
N VAL A 75 3.84 0.95 7.26
CA VAL A 75 2.76 0.04 7.71
C VAL A 75 3.15 -1.43 7.53
N GLY A 76 3.58 -1.83 6.32
CA GLY A 76 3.98 -3.19 6.02
C GLY A 76 5.27 -3.57 6.75
N LEU A 77 5.33 -4.80 7.26
CA LEU A 77 6.55 -5.33 7.89
C LEU A 77 7.38 -6.06 6.85
N PRO A 78 8.60 -5.57 6.52
CA PRO A 78 9.49 -6.27 5.61
C PRO A 78 9.88 -7.64 6.16
N GLU A 79 9.88 -8.63 5.27
CA GLU A 79 10.34 -9.98 5.60
C GLU A 79 11.85 -10.12 5.43
N GLY A 80 12.44 -11.09 6.16
CA GLY A 80 13.84 -11.46 6.08
C GLY A 80 14.75 -10.50 6.86
N GLU A 81 15.85 -10.09 6.26
CA GLU A 81 16.85 -9.25 6.90
C GLU A 81 16.33 -7.81 7.12
N MET A 82 16.53 -7.29 8.33
CA MET A 82 16.23 -5.90 8.63
C MET A 82 17.15 -4.97 7.84
N LYS A 83 16.56 -4.12 6.99
CA LYS A 83 17.29 -3.16 6.16
C LYS A 83 16.84 -1.73 6.47
N PRO A 84 17.77 -0.78 6.49
CA PRO A 84 17.40 0.63 6.61
C PRO A 84 16.65 1.08 5.35
N ILE A 85 15.86 2.14 5.46
CA ILE A 85 15.25 2.80 4.30
C ILE A 85 16.37 3.47 3.51
N ALA A 86 16.78 2.85 2.41
CA ALA A 86 18.01 3.19 1.69
C ALA A 86 18.07 4.65 1.19
N THR A 87 16.93 5.30 1.00
CA THR A 87 16.81 6.67 0.48
C THR A 87 16.52 7.72 1.55
N ALA A 88 16.47 7.33 2.85
CA ALA A 88 16.22 8.24 3.96
C ALA A 88 17.50 8.96 4.43
N PHE A 89 18.17 9.63 3.52
CA PHE A 89 19.38 10.41 3.86
C PHE A 89 19.02 11.68 4.64
N PRO A 90 19.74 11.99 5.75
CA PRO A 90 19.49 13.21 6.52
C PRO A 90 19.50 14.50 5.67
N SER A 91 20.38 14.59 4.70
CA SER A 91 20.43 15.73 3.78
C SER A 91 19.14 15.91 2.96
N ILE A 92 18.58 14.82 2.47
CA ILE A 92 17.31 14.81 1.71
C ILE A 92 16.14 15.12 2.66
N MET A 93 16.13 14.49 3.84
CA MET A 93 15.12 14.71 4.88
C MET A 93 15.00 16.18 5.25
N VAL A 94 16.14 16.82 5.51
CA VAL A 94 16.20 18.25 5.86
C VAL A 94 15.84 19.13 4.65
N ALA A 95 16.44 18.90 3.47
CA ALA A 95 16.21 19.70 2.29
C ALA A 95 14.75 19.71 1.81
N LYS A 96 14.04 18.60 1.99
CA LYS A 96 12.64 18.47 1.61
C LYS A 96 11.65 18.53 2.79
N ALA A 97 12.12 18.75 4.02
CA ALA A 97 11.31 18.73 5.25
C ALA A 97 10.42 17.47 5.35
N LEU A 98 11.00 16.28 5.08
CA LEU A 98 10.25 15.02 5.04
C LEU A 98 10.06 14.44 6.44
N SER A 99 8.98 13.68 6.61
CA SER A 99 8.68 12.92 7.81
C SER A 99 8.56 11.43 7.51
N ILE A 100 8.95 10.60 8.47
CA ILE A 100 8.72 9.15 8.46
C ILE A 100 7.94 8.81 9.73
N VAL A 101 6.80 8.13 9.58
CA VAL A 101 5.91 7.76 10.67
C VAL A 101 5.62 6.27 10.61
N GLY A 102 5.91 5.56 11.69
CA GLY A 102 5.50 4.16 11.87
C GLY A 102 4.06 4.08 12.37
N VAL A 103 3.32 3.08 11.89
CA VAL A 103 1.95 2.78 12.34
C VAL A 103 1.93 1.36 12.89
N ALA A 104 1.48 1.21 14.12
CA ALA A 104 1.30 -0.09 14.76
C ALA A 104 -0.19 -0.34 14.97
N VAL A 105 -0.76 -1.27 14.19
CA VAL A 105 -2.17 -1.72 14.28
C VAL A 105 -3.14 -0.61 14.70
N GLY A 106 -4.27 -0.98 15.28
CA GLY A 106 -5.22 -0.04 15.84
C GLY A 106 -5.72 -0.53 17.19
N ASP A 107 -6.36 0.33 17.95
CA ASP A 107 -7.04 -0.03 19.20
C ASP A 107 -8.49 -0.48 18.94
N ARG A 108 -9.24 -0.71 20.04
CA ARG A 108 -10.66 -1.09 19.94
C ARG A 108 -11.52 -0.01 19.29
N ARG A 109 -11.20 1.25 19.52
CA ARG A 109 -11.92 2.38 18.93
C ARG A 109 -11.71 2.44 17.44
N ASP A 110 -10.47 2.27 16.98
CA ASP A 110 -10.14 2.20 15.55
C ASP A 110 -10.90 1.06 14.86
N ALA A 111 -11.04 -0.09 15.54
CA ALA A 111 -11.80 -1.22 15.02
C ALA A 111 -13.30 -0.88 14.86
N VAL A 112 -13.91 -0.21 15.84
CA VAL A 112 -15.31 0.25 15.77
C VAL A 112 -15.49 1.25 14.62
N GLU A 113 -14.63 2.26 14.54
CA GLU A 113 -14.70 3.26 13.47
C GLU A 113 -14.52 2.61 12.07
N THR A 114 -13.66 1.59 11.94
CA THR A 114 -13.49 0.83 10.69
C THR A 114 -14.79 0.12 10.29
N LEU A 115 -15.49 -0.49 11.23
CA LEU A 115 -16.78 -1.15 10.98
C LEU A 115 -17.87 -0.13 10.59
N GLU A 116 -17.89 1.05 11.20
CA GLU A 116 -18.81 2.14 10.82
C GLU A 116 -18.57 2.62 9.37
N PHE A 117 -17.30 2.69 8.92
CA PHE A 117 -17.00 2.97 7.52
C PHE A 117 -17.53 1.87 6.58
N ALA A 118 -17.43 0.61 6.98
CA ALA A 118 -17.94 -0.52 6.21
C ALA A 118 -19.48 -0.51 6.17
N GLU A 119 -20.16 -0.28 7.30
CA GLU A 119 -21.62 -0.16 7.39
C GLU A 119 -22.17 0.93 6.46
N ARG A 120 -21.49 2.07 6.39
CA ARG A 120 -21.84 3.17 5.50
C ARG A 120 -21.52 2.91 4.03
N GLY A 121 -20.93 1.75 3.71
CA GLY A 121 -20.56 1.39 2.35
C GLY A 121 -19.38 2.19 1.76
N VAL A 122 -18.64 2.93 2.60
CA VAL A 122 -17.48 3.73 2.19
C VAL A 122 -16.29 2.83 1.86
N VAL A 123 -16.15 1.72 2.59
CA VAL A 123 -15.12 0.69 2.40
C VAL A 123 -15.80 -0.64 2.09
N LYS A 124 -15.32 -1.33 1.06
CA LYS A 124 -15.76 -2.67 0.70
C LYS A 124 -14.58 -3.62 0.74
N THR A 125 -14.79 -4.78 1.35
CA THR A 125 -13.78 -5.85 1.34
C THR A 125 -13.96 -6.69 0.08
N HIS A 126 -12.92 -6.78 -0.73
CA HIS A 126 -12.87 -7.70 -1.86
C HIS A 126 -12.42 -9.07 -1.36
N TYR A 127 -13.30 -10.05 -1.42
CA TYR A 127 -13.01 -11.42 -0.97
C TYR A 127 -13.67 -12.47 -1.84
N ARG A 128 -13.12 -13.68 -1.83
CA ARG A 128 -13.77 -14.87 -2.30
C ARG A 128 -13.96 -15.87 -1.17
N LEU A 129 -14.95 -16.73 -1.30
CA LEU A 129 -15.12 -17.88 -0.40
C LEU A 129 -14.27 -19.05 -0.91
N ALA A 130 -13.73 -19.80 0.02
CA ALA A 130 -13.06 -21.08 -0.23
C ALA A 130 -13.43 -22.06 0.88
N LYS A 131 -13.30 -23.36 0.60
CA LYS A 131 -13.51 -24.41 1.60
C LYS A 131 -12.20 -24.76 2.31
N MET A 132 -12.31 -25.48 3.42
CA MET A 132 -11.16 -25.85 4.23
C MET A 132 -10.17 -26.77 3.51
N ASP A 133 -10.62 -27.60 2.57
CA ASP A 133 -9.80 -28.46 1.73
C ASP A 133 -8.96 -27.67 0.69
N GLU A 134 -9.33 -26.41 0.39
CA GLU A 134 -8.58 -25.50 -0.47
C GLU A 134 -7.48 -24.73 0.27
N LEU A 135 -7.35 -24.85 1.59
CA LEU A 135 -6.45 -24.03 2.42
C LEU A 135 -5.01 -24.05 1.91
N THR A 136 -4.50 -25.21 1.52
CA THR A 136 -3.11 -25.33 1.01
C THR A 136 -2.92 -24.53 -0.26
N SER A 137 -3.85 -24.61 -1.22
CA SER A 137 -3.77 -23.86 -2.47
C SER A 137 -3.90 -22.34 -2.24
N VAL A 138 -4.66 -21.92 -1.24
CA VAL A 138 -4.74 -20.51 -0.83
C VAL A 138 -3.39 -19.99 -0.33
N PHE A 139 -2.68 -20.78 0.49
CA PHE A 139 -1.32 -20.40 0.93
C PHE A 139 -0.32 -20.33 -0.23
N GLU A 140 -0.39 -21.26 -1.19
CA GLU A 140 0.45 -21.21 -2.39
C GLU A 140 0.16 -19.97 -3.25
N GLU A 141 -1.12 -19.55 -3.37
CA GLU A 141 -1.48 -18.28 -4.01
C GLU A 141 -0.90 -17.07 -3.27
N MET A 142 -0.90 -17.09 -1.92
CA MET A 142 -0.32 -16.01 -1.10
C MET A 142 1.20 -15.94 -1.28
N GLU A 143 1.92 -17.06 -1.19
CA GLU A 143 3.37 -17.11 -1.39
C GLU A 143 3.78 -16.65 -2.78
N SER A 144 3.01 -17.04 -3.81
CA SER A 144 3.25 -16.61 -5.19
C SER A 144 2.78 -15.19 -5.50
N GLN A 145 2.25 -14.46 -4.50
CA GLN A 145 1.70 -13.09 -4.62
C GLN A 145 0.55 -12.94 -5.64
N LYS A 146 -0.09 -14.05 -6.00
CA LYS A 146 -1.21 -14.06 -6.96
C LYS A 146 -2.55 -13.72 -6.34
N LEU A 147 -2.66 -13.83 -5.01
CA LEU A 147 -3.91 -13.57 -4.31
C LEU A 147 -4.35 -12.11 -4.51
N LYS A 148 -5.63 -11.95 -4.88
CA LYS A 148 -6.30 -10.64 -4.99
C LYS A 148 -7.34 -10.52 -3.87
N GLY A 149 -7.25 -9.44 -3.08
CA GLY A 149 -8.16 -9.22 -1.96
C GLY A 149 -7.94 -10.17 -0.79
N ARG A 150 -8.99 -10.82 -0.33
CA ARG A 150 -9.01 -11.76 0.81
C ARG A 150 -9.64 -13.09 0.42
N VAL A 151 -9.31 -14.13 1.14
CA VAL A 151 -10.04 -15.41 1.10
C VAL A 151 -10.68 -15.63 2.47
N VAL A 152 -11.97 -15.90 2.47
CA VAL A 152 -12.73 -16.28 3.67
C VAL A 152 -13.04 -17.76 3.56
N LEU A 153 -12.61 -18.55 4.55
CA LEU A 153 -12.89 -19.97 4.60
C LEU A 153 -14.30 -20.20 5.13
N ASP A 154 -15.10 -20.89 4.33
CA ASP A 154 -16.41 -21.39 4.75
C ASP A 154 -16.20 -22.72 5.51
N LEU A 155 -16.56 -22.72 6.79
CA LEU A 155 -16.42 -23.86 7.68
C LEU A 155 -17.72 -24.66 7.84
N SER A 156 -18.76 -24.33 7.07
CA SER A 156 -20.04 -25.05 7.08
C SER A 156 -20.02 -26.32 6.25
#